data_74aa877f4f94a9560ad47f2da024d330
#
_entry.id   74aa877f4f94a9560ad47f2da024d330
#
_cell.length_a   1.000
_cell.length_b   1.000
_cell.length_c   1.000
_cell.angle_alpha   90.00
_cell.angle_beta   90.00
_cell.angle_gamma   90.00
#
_symmetry.space_group_name_H-M   'P 1'
#
loop_
_entity.id
_entity.type
_entity.pdbx_description
1 polymer ?
#
loop_
_entity_poly.entity_id
_entity_poly.type
_entity_poly.pdbx_seq_one_letter_code
_entity_poly.pdbx_strand_id
1 'polypeptide(L)'
;SLVIKHMPQLRVPFAGLKGAPPYYVLLENSDSESEEHARQRFETLLELAFEDGCVLDAVVAESLSQAHELWHIRENIPLAQAEEGLNIKHDISVAASRIPAFVEHTDALLAREIPGVRLVNFGHLGDGNLHYNVQAPEGGDARAFLDTQEARVNALVYDAVAQFGGSFSAEHGVGALKADKLALYKSPVALSMMRAIKRALDPQGLMNPGCMLP
;
A
#
# COMPACT_ATOMS: atom_id res chain seq x y z
N SER A 1 3.07 -13.22 -9.58
CA SER A 1 3.00 -11.74 -9.54
C SER A 1 2.09 -11.23 -10.67
N LEU A 2 1.24 -10.25 -10.37
CA LEU A 2 0.35 -9.63 -11.37
C LEU A 2 1.15 -8.96 -12.50
N VAL A 3 2.28 -8.35 -12.17
CA VAL A 3 3.15 -7.71 -13.18
C VAL A 3 3.64 -8.74 -14.20
N ILE A 4 4.11 -9.91 -13.76
CA ILE A 4 4.54 -10.98 -14.69
C ILE A 4 3.39 -11.42 -15.58
N LYS A 5 2.18 -11.52 -15.04
CA LYS A 5 0.98 -12.00 -15.76
C LYS A 5 0.51 -10.99 -16.83
N HIS A 6 0.43 -9.71 -16.47
CA HIS A 6 -0.21 -8.67 -17.27
C HIS A 6 0.76 -7.75 -18.03
N MET A 7 2.04 -7.77 -17.66
CA MET A 7 3.09 -6.92 -18.25
C MET A 7 4.27 -7.78 -18.72
N PRO A 8 4.05 -8.71 -19.67
CA PRO A 8 5.07 -9.69 -20.09
C PRO A 8 6.28 -9.04 -20.75
N GLN A 9 6.18 -7.78 -21.19
CA GLN A 9 7.28 -6.99 -21.74
C GLN A 9 8.29 -6.56 -20.68
N LEU A 10 7.91 -6.54 -19.39
CA LEU A 10 8.80 -6.15 -18.29
C LEU A 10 9.63 -7.33 -17.83
N ARG A 11 10.95 -7.12 -17.72
CA ARG A 11 11.88 -8.12 -17.19
C ARG A 11 11.88 -8.06 -15.66
N VAL A 12 10.98 -8.81 -15.04
CA VAL A 12 10.90 -8.86 -13.58
C VAL A 12 12.02 -9.78 -13.05
N PRO A 13 12.95 -9.27 -12.20
CA PRO A 13 13.95 -10.10 -11.54
C PRO A 13 13.28 -11.23 -10.75
N PHE A 14 13.96 -12.36 -10.62
CA PHE A 14 13.51 -13.49 -9.80
C PHE A 14 12.21 -14.19 -10.27
N ALA A 15 11.68 -13.86 -11.47
CA ALA A 15 10.46 -14.44 -12.01
C ALA A 15 10.47 -15.98 -12.12
N GLY A 16 11.64 -16.59 -12.17
CA GLY A 16 11.84 -18.04 -12.29
C GLY A 16 12.25 -18.75 -11.00
N LEU A 17 12.33 -18.06 -9.87
CA LEU A 17 12.71 -18.70 -8.61
C LEU A 17 11.63 -19.68 -8.14
N LYS A 18 12.05 -20.90 -7.85
CA LYS A 18 11.22 -21.90 -7.17
C LYS A 18 11.03 -21.44 -5.71
N GLY A 19 9.77 -21.25 -5.31
CA GLY A 19 9.48 -20.70 -4.00
C GLY A 19 9.63 -19.19 -4.03
N ALA A 20 8.71 -18.51 -4.77
CA ALA A 20 8.70 -17.06 -4.85
C ALA A 20 8.80 -16.41 -3.46
N PRO A 21 9.70 -15.46 -3.26
CA PRO A 21 9.79 -14.74 -1.99
C PRO A 21 8.43 -14.08 -1.69
N PRO A 22 8.05 -14.02 -0.40
CA PRO A 22 6.76 -13.44 -0.01
C PRO A 22 6.66 -11.95 -0.36
N TYR A 23 7.80 -11.25 -0.38
CA TYR A 23 7.86 -9.81 -0.64
C TYR A 23 9.01 -9.45 -1.57
N TYR A 24 8.80 -8.36 -2.34
CA TYR A 24 9.82 -7.69 -3.14
C TYR A 24 9.97 -6.28 -2.63
N VAL A 25 11.20 -5.81 -2.47
CA VAL A 25 11.52 -4.45 -2.04
C VAL A 25 12.39 -3.81 -3.09
N LEU A 26 11.98 -2.64 -3.58
CA LEU A 26 12.82 -1.75 -4.37
C LEU A 26 13.44 -0.71 -3.43
N LEU A 27 14.76 -0.67 -3.40
CA LEU A 27 15.52 0.28 -2.59
C LEU A 27 16.28 1.23 -3.50
N GLU A 28 16.28 2.51 -3.11
CA GLU A 28 17.14 3.53 -3.71
C GLU A 28 17.91 4.21 -2.58
N ASN A 29 19.21 4.36 -2.75
CA ASN A 29 20.08 5.07 -1.83
C ASN A 29 20.56 6.36 -2.49
N SER A 30 20.34 7.49 -1.82
CA SER A 30 20.86 8.80 -2.23
C SER A 30 21.90 9.26 -1.22
N ASP A 31 23.01 9.78 -1.71
CA ASP A 31 24.09 10.32 -0.89
C ASP A 31 24.54 11.67 -1.43
N SER A 32 24.87 12.58 -0.53
CA SER A 32 25.36 13.92 -0.89
C SER A 32 26.87 14.05 -0.94
N GLU A 33 27.60 13.01 -0.56
CA GLU A 33 29.06 13.02 -0.51
C GLU A 33 29.67 12.60 -1.85
N SER A 34 29.38 11.37 -2.30
CA SER A 34 29.83 10.86 -3.58
C SER A 34 29.09 9.58 -4.00
N GLU A 35 29.16 9.25 -5.28
CA GLU A 35 28.63 8.00 -5.82
C GLU A 35 29.32 6.78 -5.18
N GLU A 36 30.64 6.85 -4.97
CA GLU A 36 31.42 5.77 -4.34
C GLU A 36 30.97 5.53 -2.89
N HIS A 37 30.77 6.60 -2.12
CA HIS A 37 30.27 6.51 -0.76
C HIS A 37 28.83 5.93 -0.71
N ALA A 38 27.97 6.38 -1.62
CA ALA A 38 26.62 5.81 -1.76
C ALA A 38 26.67 4.30 -2.05
N ARG A 39 27.55 3.88 -2.97
CA ARG A 39 27.74 2.47 -3.34
C ARG A 39 28.22 1.63 -2.16
N GLN A 40 29.26 2.05 -1.46
CA GLN A 40 29.80 1.33 -0.31
C GLN A 40 28.77 1.14 0.80
N ARG A 41 28.00 2.20 1.10
CA ARG A 41 26.93 2.11 2.10
C ARG A 41 25.83 1.15 1.68
N PHE A 42 25.48 1.14 0.41
CA PHE A 42 24.44 0.26 -0.12
C PHE A 42 24.88 -1.22 -0.11
N GLU A 43 26.13 -1.48 -0.54
CA GLU A 43 26.72 -2.83 -0.49
C GLU A 43 26.81 -3.35 0.95
N THR A 44 27.29 -2.53 1.90
CA THR A 44 27.34 -2.89 3.32
C THR A 44 25.93 -3.19 3.87
N LEU A 45 24.92 -2.41 3.50
CA LEU A 45 23.53 -2.66 3.91
C LEU A 45 23.03 -4.01 3.40
N LEU A 46 23.30 -4.35 2.14
CA LEU A 46 22.90 -5.63 1.55
C LEU A 46 23.63 -6.80 2.18
N GLU A 47 24.94 -6.69 2.42
CA GLU A 47 25.74 -7.71 3.12
C GLU A 47 25.16 -8.04 4.49
N LEU A 48 24.89 -7.02 5.32
CA LEU A 48 24.27 -7.19 6.62
C LEU A 48 22.89 -7.85 6.53
N ALA A 49 22.08 -7.46 5.56
CA ALA A 49 20.75 -8.02 5.37
C ALA A 49 20.79 -9.49 4.91
N PHE A 50 21.79 -9.88 4.13
CA PHE A 50 22.04 -11.29 3.80
C PHE A 50 22.55 -12.09 5.01
N GLU A 51 23.48 -11.55 5.79
CA GLU A 51 24.00 -12.19 7.02
C GLU A 51 22.89 -12.43 8.05
N ASP A 52 21.99 -11.46 8.21
CA ASP A 52 20.81 -11.58 9.09
C ASP A 52 19.70 -12.49 8.52
N GLY A 53 19.85 -12.97 7.29
CA GLY A 53 18.86 -13.81 6.62
C GLY A 53 17.57 -13.10 6.24
N CYS A 54 17.56 -11.75 6.26
CA CYS A 54 16.42 -10.94 5.87
C CYS A 54 16.20 -10.86 4.36
N VAL A 55 17.26 -11.07 3.58
CA VAL A 55 17.27 -11.02 2.11
C VAL A 55 17.64 -12.42 1.56
N LEU A 56 16.83 -12.89 0.61
CA LEU A 56 17.06 -14.19 -0.05
C LEU A 56 17.91 -14.02 -1.32
N ASP A 57 17.71 -12.91 -2.04
CA ASP A 57 18.44 -12.57 -3.27
C ASP A 57 18.29 -11.08 -3.54
N ALA A 58 19.22 -10.48 -4.28
CA ALA A 58 19.22 -9.09 -4.64
C ALA A 58 19.78 -8.86 -6.05
N VAL A 59 19.23 -7.87 -6.75
CA VAL A 59 19.75 -7.36 -8.01
C VAL A 59 20.06 -5.89 -7.84
N VAL A 60 21.29 -5.49 -8.14
CA VAL A 60 21.72 -4.08 -8.09
C VAL A 60 21.77 -3.54 -9.51
N ALA A 61 21.17 -2.37 -9.72
CA ALA A 61 21.25 -1.67 -11.00
C ALA A 61 22.66 -1.07 -11.18
N GLU A 62 23.31 -1.39 -12.31
CA GLU A 62 24.65 -0.90 -12.66
C GLU A 62 24.61 0.29 -13.61
N SER A 63 23.40 0.72 -14.01
CA SER A 63 23.18 1.87 -14.89
C SER A 63 21.84 2.52 -14.60
N LEU A 64 21.70 3.79 -15.00
CA LEU A 64 20.43 4.51 -14.93
C LEU A 64 19.32 3.82 -15.73
N SER A 65 19.65 3.18 -16.84
CA SER A 65 18.66 2.41 -17.62
C SER A 65 18.11 1.25 -16.82
N GLN A 66 18.97 0.49 -16.15
CA GLN A 66 18.53 -0.62 -15.28
C GLN A 66 17.74 -0.12 -14.08
N ALA A 67 18.14 0.99 -13.47
CA ALA A 67 17.39 1.61 -12.38
C ALA A 67 15.98 2.01 -12.85
N HIS A 68 15.85 2.64 -14.00
CA HIS A 68 14.55 2.97 -14.60
C HIS A 68 13.71 1.73 -14.91
N GLU A 69 14.30 0.63 -15.37
CA GLU A 69 13.59 -0.63 -15.59
C GLU A 69 13.02 -1.20 -14.29
N LEU A 70 13.77 -1.15 -13.19
CA LEU A 70 13.29 -1.59 -11.87
C LEU A 70 12.14 -0.70 -11.37
N TRP A 71 12.28 0.62 -11.48
CA TRP A 71 11.20 1.55 -11.16
C TRP A 71 9.97 1.32 -12.03
N HIS A 72 10.14 1.07 -13.31
CA HIS A 72 9.05 0.79 -14.24
C HIS A 72 8.25 -0.44 -13.83
N ILE A 73 8.90 -1.49 -13.28
CA ILE A 73 8.20 -2.64 -12.71
C ILE A 73 7.32 -2.19 -11.55
N ARG A 74 7.86 -1.38 -10.63
CA ARG A 74 7.12 -0.89 -9.44
C ARG A 74 5.93 -0.02 -9.84
N GLU A 75 6.11 0.88 -10.78
CA GLU A 75 5.10 1.82 -11.25
C GLU A 75 3.97 1.15 -12.04
N ASN A 76 4.23 -0.01 -12.63
CA ASN A 76 3.21 -0.78 -13.36
C ASN A 76 2.37 -1.72 -12.47
N ILE A 77 2.60 -1.80 -11.17
CA ILE A 77 1.75 -2.61 -10.27
C ILE A 77 0.28 -2.16 -10.31
N PRO A 78 -0.06 -0.86 -10.22
CA PRO A 78 -1.45 -0.42 -10.31
C PRO A 78 -2.12 -0.76 -11.65
N LEU A 79 -1.36 -0.65 -12.76
CA LEU A 79 -1.87 -0.99 -14.10
C LEU A 79 -2.11 -2.51 -14.23
N ALA A 80 -1.14 -3.32 -13.81
CA ALA A 80 -1.30 -4.78 -13.78
C ALA A 80 -2.48 -5.22 -12.92
N GLN A 81 -2.75 -4.51 -11.83
CA GLN A 81 -3.93 -4.77 -11.00
C GLN A 81 -5.23 -4.34 -11.68
N ALA A 82 -5.24 -3.24 -12.44
CA ALA A 82 -6.41 -2.83 -13.22
C ALA A 82 -6.77 -3.88 -14.29
N GLU A 83 -5.77 -4.45 -14.95
CA GLU A 83 -5.97 -5.56 -15.92
C GLU A 83 -6.47 -6.86 -15.25
N GLU A 84 -6.18 -7.08 -13.98
CA GLU A 84 -6.71 -8.23 -13.21
C GLU A 84 -8.21 -8.07 -12.88
N GLY A 85 -8.75 -6.85 -12.97
CA GLY A 85 -10.16 -6.56 -12.78
C GLY A 85 -10.48 -5.72 -11.54
N LEU A 86 -11.78 -5.61 -11.26
CA LEU A 86 -12.30 -4.81 -10.15
C LEU A 86 -11.80 -5.33 -8.80
N ASN A 87 -11.54 -4.39 -7.90
CA ASN A 87 -11.08 -4.69 -6.55
C ASN A 87 -11.49 -3.60 -5.56
N ILE A 88 -11.53 -3.94 -4.28
CA ILE A 88 -11.77 -3.02 -3.16
C ILE A 88 -10.40 -2.43 -2.79
N LYS A 89 -10.27 -1.11 -2.89
CA LYS A 89 -8.99 -0.40 -2.72
C LYS A 89 -8.92 0.30 -1.37
N HIS A 90 -7.81 0.13 -0.70
CA HIS A 90 -7.50 0.88 0.50
C HIS A 90 -6.16 1.61 0.33
N ASP A 91 -6.18 2.90 0.58
CA ASP A 91 -5.02 3.78 0.69
C ASP A 91 -4.88 4.13 2.16
N ILE A 92 -4.01 3.39 2.85
CA ILE A 92 -3.87 3.43 4.32
C ILE A 92 -2.42 3.66 4.72
N SER A 93 -2.21 4.07 5.96
CA SER A 93 -0.86 4.11 6.51
C SER A 93 -0.82 3.54 7.92
N VAL A 94 0.27 2.86 8.23
CA VAL A 94 0.65 2.41 9.58
C VAL A 94 2.13 2.70 9.80
N ALA A 95 2.58 2.78 11.05
CA ALA A 95 4.01 2.96 11.31
C ALA A 95 4.82 1.85 10.60
N ALA A 96 5.92 2.21 9.91
CA ALA A 96 6.71 1.27 9.09
C ALA A 96 7.08 -0.01 9.86
N SER A 97 7.48 0.12 11.14
CA SER A 97 7.79 -1.02 12.00
C SER A 97 6.62 -1.95 12.32
N ARG A 98 5.38 -1.51 12.07
CA ARG A 98 4.16 -2.29 12.30
C ARG A 98 3.58 -2.92 11.05
N ILE A 99 4.08 -2.57 9.87
CA ILE A 99 3.58 -3.09 8.59
C ILE A 99 3.58 -4.61 8.53
N PRO A 100 4.66 -5.34 8.88
CA PRO A 100 4.64 -6.78 8.82
C PRO A 100 3.54 -7.41 9.67
N ALA A 101 3.42 -6.98 10.92
CA ALA A 101 2.40 -7.49 11.83
C ALA A 101 0.97 -7.09 11.39
N PHE A 102 0.80 -5.89 10.84
CA PHE A 102 -0.47 -5.44 10.27
C PHE A 102 -0.89 -6.32 9.08
N VAL A 103 0.02 -6.56 8.15
CA VAL A 103 -0.27 -7.38 6.95
C VAL A 103 -0.62 -8.81 7.38
N GLU A 104 0.21 -9.45 8.22
CA GLU A 104 -0.06 -10.79 8.71
C GLU A 104 -1.42 -10.91 9.41
N HIS A 105 -1.72 -9.98 10.31
CA HIS A 105 -3.00 -9.95 11.02
C HIS A 105 -4.20 -9.79 10.07
N THR A 106 -4.10 -8.82 9.15
CA THR A 106 -5.21 -8.45 8.27
C THR A 106 -5.44 -9.51 7.19
N ASP A 107 -4.36 -10.11 6.67
CA ASP A 107 -4.43 -11.21 5.70
C ASP A 107 -5.13 -12.43 6.33
N ALA A 108 -4.75 -12.80 7.56
CA ALA A 108 -5.38 -13.89 8.30
C ALA A 108 -6.86 -13.59 8.62
N LEU A 109 -7.16 -12.35 9.01
CA LEU A 109 -8.53 -11.90 9.27
C LEU A 109 -9.39 -12.03 8.01
N LEU A 110 -8.95 -11.48 6.89
CA LEU A 110 -9.71 -11.51 5.64
C LEU A 110 -9.86 -12.93 5.06
N ALA A 111 -8.81 -13.75 5.16
CA ALA A 111 -8.88 -15.14 4.72
C ALA A 111 -9.92 -15.96 5.51
N ARG A 112 -10.07 -15.67 6.81
CA ARG A 112 -11.08 -16.30 7.66
C ARG A 112 -12.49 -15.79 7.36
N GLU A 113 -12.64 -14.48 7.21
CA GLU A 113 -13.95 -13.85 7.04
C GLU A 113 -14.51 -13.97 5.62
N ILE A 114 -13.62 -14.06 4.62
CA ILE A 114 -13.96 -14.13 3.19
C ILE A 114 -13.06 -15.20 2.53
N PRO A 115 -13.39 -16.48 2.65
CA PRO A 115 -12.59 -17.57 2.11
C PRO A 115 -12.31 -17.41 0.61
N GLY A 116 -11.04 -17.62 0.23
CA GLY A 116 -10.59 -17.53 -1.15
C GLY A 116 -10.30 -16.11 -1.65
N VAL A 117 -10.48 -15.08 -0.82
CA VAL A 117 -10.12 -13.70 -1.16
C VAL A 117 -8.65 -13.61 -1.60
N ARG A 118 -8.38 -12.76 -2.59
CA ARG A 118 -7.01 -12.51 -3.08
C ARG A 118 -6.55 -11.13 -2.66
N LEU A 119 -5.34 -11.04 -2.12
CA LEU A 119 -4.79 -9.81 -1.58
C LEU A 119 -3.65 -9.31 -2.47
N VAL A 120 -3.62 -8.01 -2.71
CA VAL A 120 -2.57 -7.32 -3.46
C VAL A 120 -2.11 -6.11 -2.66
N ASN A 121 -0.96 -6.26 -2.01
CA ASN A 121 -0.40 -5.25 -1.13
C ASN A 121 0.88 -4.69 -1.74
N PHE A 122 0.96 -3.38 -1.85
CA PHE A 122 2.14 -2.64 -2.27
C PHE A 122 2.08 -1.22 -1.70
N GLY A 123 3.18 -0.51 -1.68
CA GLY A 123 3.19 0.83 -1.10
C GLY A 123 4.60 1.40 -0.99
N HIS A 124 4.74 2.42 -0.16
CA HIS A 124 6.00 3.05 0.19
C HIS A 124 6.32 2.74 1.64
N LEU A 125 7.22 1.76 1.86
CA LEU A 125 7.55 1.26 3.19
C LEU A 125 8.11 2.37 4.11
N GLY A 126 8.89 3.31 3.54
CA GLY A 126 9.56 4.35 4.30
C GLY A 126 8.63 5.32 5.02
N ASP A 127 7.47 5.63 4.44
CA ASP A 127 6.44 6.50 5.04
C ASP A 127 5.24 5.75 5.61
N GLY A 128 5.28 4.43 5.53
CA GLY A 128 4.22 3.57 6.07
C GLY A 128 2.97 3.48 5.22
N ASN A 129 2.99 4.02 3.99
CA ASN A 129 1.85 3.95 3.08
C ASN A 129 1.68 2.56 2.47
N LEU A 130 0.45 2.05 2.51
CA LEU A 130 0.05 0.79 1.90
C LEU A 130 -1.20 0.96 1.04
N HIS A 131 -1.11 0.51 -0.20
CA HIS A 131 -2.24 0.15 -1.03
C HIS A 131 -2.62 -1.29 -0.69
N TYR A 132 -3.55 -1.46 0.22
CA TYR A 132 -4.03 -2.75 0.68
C TYR A 132 -5.29 -3.11 -0.10
N ASN A 133 -5.15 -3.86 -1.19
CA ASN A 133 -6.23 -4.10 -2.14
C ASN A 133 -6.74 -5.53 -2.06
N VAL A 134 -8.07 -5.66 -2.11
CA VAL A 134 -8.78 -6.92 -1.91
C VAL A 134 -9.58 -7.28 -3.17
N GLN A 135 -9.28 -8.44 -3.74
CA GLN A 135 -9.90 -8.94 -4.97
C GLN A 135 -10.81 -10.12 -4.67
N ALA A 136 -11.80 -10.32 -5.53
CA ALA A 136 -12.66 -11.51 -5.49
C ALA A 136 -11.84 -12.81 -5.52
N PRO A 137 -12.37 -13.90 -4.98
CA PRO A 137 -11.84 -15.24 -5.20
C PRO A 137 -11.59 -15.54 -6.68
N GLU A 138 -10.64 -16.41 -6.96
CA GLU A 138 -10.33 -16.79 -8.34
C GLU A 138 -11.56 -17.39 -9.03
N GLY A 139 -11.85 -16.92 -10.26
CA GLY A 139 -13.05 -17.31 -11.00
C GLY A 139 -14.37 -16.71 -10.50
N GLY A 140 -14.33 -15.91 -9.43
CA GLY A 140 -15.50 -15.21 -8.90
C GLY A 140 -15.91 -14.00 -9.74
N ASP A 141 -17.19 -13.61 -9.65
CA ASP A 141 -17.68 -12.35 -10.22
C ASP A 141 -17.20 -11.17 -9.40
N ALA A 142 -16.24 -10.40 -9.96
CA ALA A 142 -15.64 -9.26 -9.30
C ALA A 142 -16.64 -8.12 -9.03
N ARG A 143 -17.66 -7.94 -9.90
CA ARG A 143 -18.70 -6.94 -9.72
C ARG A 143 -19.62 -7.30 -8.56
N ALA A 144 -20.12 -8.51 -8.55
CA ALA A 144 -20.95 -9.02 -7.47
C ALA A 144 -20.19 -9.01 -6.13
N PHE A 145 -18.88 -9.29 -6.16
CA PHE A 145 -18.02 -9.19 -4.96
C PHE A 145 -17.96 -7.77 -4.42
N LEU A 146 -17.72 -6.77 -5.25
CA LEU A 146 -17.76 -5.37 -4.83
C LEU A 146 -19.13 -5.03 -4.23
N ASP A 147 -20.18 -5.26 -4.97
CA ASP A 147 -21.54 -4.85 -4.58
C ASP A 147 -21.98 -5.49 -3.24
N THR A 148 -21.46 -6.68 -2.90
CA THR A 148 -21.86 -7.42 -1.68
C THR A 148 -20.87 -7.35 -0.54
N GLN A 149 -19.57 -7.19 -0.80
CA GLN A 149 -18.52 -7.31 0.22
C GLN A 149 -17.78 -6.01 0.54
N GLU A 150 -17.89 -4.97 -0.30
CA GLU A 150 -17.09 -3.75 -0.12
C GLU A 150 -17.26 -3.13 1.27
N ALA A 151 -18.49 -2.98 1.73
CA ALA A 151 -18.76 -2.39 3.05
C ALA A 151 -18.14 -3.22 4.20
N ARG A 152 -18.23 -4.55 4.10
CA ARG A 152 -17.69 -5.47 5.11
C ARG A 152 -16.16 -5.47 5.08
N VAL A 153 -15.55 -5.54 3.90
CA VAL A 153 -14.09 -5.49 3.74
C VAL A 153 -13.53 -4.17 4.26
N ASN A 154 -14.16 -3.05 3.89
CA ASN A 154 -13.76 -1.72 4.38
C ASN A 154 -13.79 -1.65 5.90
N ALA A 155 -14.84 -2.19 6.55
CA ALA A 155 -14.92 -2.20 8.01
C ALA A 155 -13.77 -3.03 8.62
N LEU A 156 -13.54 -4.25 8.14
CA LEU A 156 -12.49 -5.13 8.64
C LEU A 156 -11.10 -4.50 8.50
N VAL A 157 -10.80 -3.92 7.35
CA VAL A 157 -9.49 -3.31 7.09
C VAL A 157 -9.31 -2.03 7.92
N TYR A 158 -10.31 -1.14 7.98
CA TYR A 158 -10.17 0.12 8.74
C TYR A 158 -10.14 -0.12 10.26
N ASP A 159 -10.85 -1.12 10.77
CA ASP A 159 -10.77 -1.51 12.17
C ASP A 159 -9.36 -2.05 12.50
N ALA A 160 -8.80 -2.88 11.62
CA ALA A 160 -7.41 -3.33 11.77
C ALA A 160 -6.42 -2.15 11.73
N VAL A 161 -6.58 -1.20 10.78
CA VAL A 161 -5.77 0.02 10.72
C VAL A 161 -5.85 0.80 12.02
N ALA A 162 -7.04 1.00 12.58
CA ALA A 162 -7.22 1.70 13.84
C ALA A 162 -6.56 0.96 15.02
N GLN A 163 -6.68 -0.38 15.08
CA GLN A 163 -6.02 -1.21 16.06
C GLN A 163 -4.50 -1.07 16.03
N PHE A 164 -3.92 -0.92 14.84
CA PHE A 164 -2.50 -0.70 14.67
C PHE A 164 -2.06 0.78 14.78
N GLY A 165 -2.99 1.68 15.12
CA GLY A 165 -2.72 3.11 15.31
C GLY A 165 -2.42 3.84 14.00
N GLY A 166 -2.93 3.32 12.88
CA GLY A 166 -2.74 3.86 11.55
C GLY A 166 -3.78 4.90 11.13
N SER A 167 -3.75 5.24 9.84
CA SER A 167 -4.73 6.12 9.19
C SER A 167 -5.42 5.38 8.03
N PHE A 168 -6.74 5.53 7.94
CA PHE A 168 -7.53 4.96 6.84
C PHE A 168 -7.45 5.77 5.54
N SER A 169 -6.65 6.82 5.50
CA SER A 169 -6.30 7.57 4.30
C SER A 169 -4.86 8.07 4.43
N ALA A 170 -3.99 7.65 3.50
CA ALA A 170 -2.58 8.02 3.44
C ALA A 170 -2.36 9.20 2.48
N GLU A 171 -2.50 8.97 1.17
CA GLU A 171 -2.19 9.93 0.11
C GLU A 171 -3.44 10.59 -0.49
N HIS A 172 -4.53 9.83 -0.67
CA HIS A 172 -5.70 10.28 -1.43
C HIS A 172 -6.61 11.25 -0.68
N GLY A 173 -6.42 11.39 0.64
CA GLY A 173 -7.31 12.18 1.48
C GLY A 173 -8.66 11.50 1.73
N VAL A 174 -9.47 12.15 2.55
CA VAL A 174 -10.80 11.64 2.95
C VAL A 174 -11.85 11.92 1.87
N GLY A 175 -11.82 13.13 1.30
CA GLY A 175 -12.80 13.56 0.29
C GLY A 175 -14.25 13.46 0.77
N ALA A 176 -15.16 13.20 -0.16
CA ALA A 176 -16.56 12.94 0.12
C ALA A 176 -16.82 11.46 0.43
N LEU A 177 -16.06 10.56 -0.22
CA LEU A 177 -16.31 9.10 -0.15
C LEU A 177 -16.02 8.47 1.22
N LYS A 178 -15.11 9.06 1.99
CA LYS A 178 -14.72 8.57 3.31
C LYS A 178 -15.13 9.53 4.45
N ALA A 179 -15.95 10.54 4.18
CA ALA A 179 -16.33 11.55 5.18
C ALA A 179 -17.07 10.95 6.39
N ASP A 180 -17.91 9.94 6.17
CA ASP A 180 -18.59 9.18 7.21
C ASP A 180 -17.62 8.39 8.10
N LYS A 181 -16.50 7.91 7.53
CA LYS A 181 -15.46 7.17 8.26
C LYS A 181 -14.66 8.07 9.18
N LEU A 182 -14.54 9.36 8.83
CA LEU A 182 -13.79 10.30 9.66
C LEU A 182 -14.36 10.38 11.08
N ALA A 183 -15.68 10.39 11.20
CA ALA A 183 -16.35 10.43 12.51
C ALA A 183 -16.14 9.16 13.34
N LEU A 184 -15.90 8.01 12.70
CA LEU A 184 -15.67 6.72 13.35
C LEU A 184 -14.23 6.56 13.84
N TYR A 185 -13.24 7.02 13.05
CA TYR A 185 -11.84 6.70 13.28
C TYR A 185 -10.97 7.87 13.77
N LYS A 186 -11.49 9.12 13.77
CA LYS A 186 -10.77 10.28 14.33
C LYS A 186 -11.26 10.63 15.74
N SER A 187 -10.33 11.08 16.58
CA SER A 187 -10.69 11.50 17.94
C SER A 187 -11.66 12.68 17.91
N PRO A 188 -12.59 12.78 18.89
CA PRO A 188 -13.50 13.91 19.01
C PRO A 188 -12.79 15.27 19.09
N VAL A 189 -11.63 15.31 19.72
CA VAL A 189 -10.79 16.52 19.82
C VAL A 189 -10.31 16.96 18.44
N ALA A 190 -9.73 16.03 17.65
CA ALA A 190 -9.28 16.33 16.29
C ALA A 190 -10.44 16.81 15.41
N LEU A 191 -11.60 16.14 15.48
CA LEU A 191 -12.80 16.56 14.73
C LEU A 191 -13.28 17.97 15.13
N SER A 192 -13.24 18.29 16.43
CA SER A 192 -13.59 19.63 16.92
C SER A 192 -12.66 20.69 16.37
N MET A 193 -11.36 20.44 16.37
CA MET A 193 -10.34 21.34 15.80
C MET A 193 -10.54 21.52 14.29
N MET A 194 -10.74 20.43 13.55
CA MET A 194 -10.99 20.47 12.11
C MET A 194 -12.23 21.30 11.77
N ARG A 195 -13.33 21.14 12.53
CA ARG A 195 -14.53 21.95 12.37
C ARG A 195 -14.31 23.42 12.71
N ALA A 196 -13.50 23.72 13.72
CA ALA A 196 -13.16 25.11 14.08
C ALA A 196 -12.37 25.78 12.97
N ILE A 197 -11.35 25.10 12.41
CA ILE A 197 -10.56 25.59 11.28
C ILE A 197 -11.45 25.82 10.05
N LYS A 198 -12.29 24.83 9.72
CA LYS A 198 -13.22 24.95 8.58
C LYS A 198 -14.13 26.17 8.73
N ARG A 199 -14.75 26.38 9.90
CA ARG A 199 -15.62 27.52 10.14
C ARG A 199 -14.90 28.86 10.09
N ALA A 200 -13.64 28.91 10.54
CA ALA A 200 -12.85 30.14 10.52
C ALA A 200 -12.48 30.56 9.08
N LEU A 201 -12.17 29.60 8.20
CA LEU A 201 -11.74 29.85 6.83
C LEU A 201 -12.90 29.90 5.83
N ASP A 202 -13.97 29.17 6.08
CA ASP A 202 -15.13 29.04 5.21
C ASP A 202 -16.43 29.08 6.03
N PRO A 203 -16.77 30.26 6.59
CA PRO A 203 -17.94 30.41 7.45
C PRO A 203 -19.27 30.19 6.73
N GLN A 204 -19.27 30.33 5.41
CA GLN A 204 -20.48 30.14 4.57
C GLN A 204 -20.58 28.71 4.00
N GLY A 205 -19.56 27.86 4.18
CA GLY A 205 -19.55 26.46 3.72
C GLY A 205 -19.49 26.31 2.20
N LEU A 206 -18.91 27.27 1.48
CA LEU A 206 -18.87 27.29 0.02
C LEU A 206 -17.73 26.43 -0.56
N MET A 207 -16.66 26.20 0.21
CA MET A 207 -15.49 25.46 -0.25
C MET A 207 -15.69 23.96 -0.05
N ASN A 208 -15.75 23.22 -1.15
CA ASN A 208 -15.86 21.75 -1.15
C ASN A 208 -16.95 21.22 -0.20
N PRO A 209 -18.21 21.59 -0.40
CA PRO A 209 -19.30 21.16 0.48
C PRO A 209 -19.44 19.64 0.47
N GLY A 210 -19.63 19.02 1.65
CA GLY A 210 -19.74 17.58 1.80
C GLY A 210 -18.42 16.81 1.72
N CYS A 211 -17.26 17.50 1.61
CA CYS A 211 -15.95 16.88 1.65
C CYS A 211 -15.34 16.96 3.05
N MET A 212 -14.69 15.88 3.49
CA MET A 212 -14.03 15.72 4.80
C MET A 212 -14.99 15.80 6.01
N LEU A 213 -15.58 16.95 6.22
CA LEU A 213 -16.45 17.22 7.36
C LEU A 213 -17.90 17.35 6.87
N PRO A 214 -18.76 16.39 7.19
CA PRO A 214 -20.18 16.50 6.91
C PRO A 214 -20.87 17.54 7.79
#